data_f7f7ae927ebee501c9a9358870522a37
#
_entry.id   f7f7ae927ebee501c9a9358870522a37
#
_cell.length_a   1.000
_cell.length_b   1.000
_cell.length_c   1.000
_cell.angle_alpha   90.00
_cell.angle_beta   90.00
_cell.angle_gamma   90.00
#
_symmetry.space_group_name_H-M   'P 1'
#
loop_
_entity.id
_entity.type
_entity.pdbx_description
1 polymer ?
#
loop_
_entity_poly.entity_id
_entity_poly.type
_entity_poly.pdbx_seq_one_letter_code
_entity_poly.pdbx_strand_id
1 'polypeptide(L)'
;MGRPMSAHVELMDIVTQMKAAEQAFVLATVVRTVSVTAAKAGAKAIIRPDGTIVAGWIGGGCARGAVLKAAREALADGEPRMVSVQPEDMLAELGVKPGDHRDGVRFASNMCPSKGTMDIFVEPVLPHPSLVILGASPVAMSLAAQARQLGYHVTLAAPSGDLAAAPDADTLIEGFALGELHQARRFIVISTQGRGDEVALRAALALEAGYVAFVGSRRKMAALREKLEAGGVAAEALDRVKAPAGLDLGAITPEEIAMSILAEITIERRRGQRGTAPATNDGDA
;
A
#
# COMPACT_ATOMS: atom_id res chain seq x y z
N MET A 1 36.64 0.44 23.75
CA MET A 1 36.89 0.53 22.29
C MET A 1 35.89 -0.37 21.59
N GLY A 2 34.77 0.21 21.07
CA GLY A 2 33.72 -0.54 20.37
C GLY A 2 34.24 -0.99 19.00
N ARG A 3 34.00 -2.25 18.66
CA ARG A 3 34.23 -2.78 17.31
C ARG A 3 33.41 -1.94 16.31
N PRO A 4 33.99 -1.49 15.18
CA PRO A 4 33.18 -0.84 14.15
C PRO A 4 32.18 -1.86 13.67
N MET A 5 30.88 -1.55 13.82
CA MET A 5 29.77 -2.31 13.24
C MET A 5 29.93 -2.27 11.71
N SER A 6 29.70 -3.40 11.05
CA SER A 6 29.77 -3.42 9.58
C SER A 6 28.68 -2.52 8.99
N ALA A 7 28.96 -1.81 7.90
CA ALA A 7 28.01 -0.93 7.22
C ALA A 7 26.67 -1.63 6.87
N HIS A 8 26.68 -2.95 6.80
CA HIS A 8 25.46 -3.75 6.56
C HIS A 8 24.57 -3.85 7.81
N VAL A 9 25.15 -3.92 9.00
CA VAL A 9 24.39 -3.93 10.27
C VAL A 9 23.71 -2.58 10.48
N GLU A 10 24.42 -1.49 10.25
CA GLU A 10 23.87 -0.13 10.35
C GLU A 10 22.70 0.10 9.38
N LEU A 11 22.76 -0.45 8.14
CA LEU A 11 21.67 -0.29 7.17
C LEU A 11 20.41 -1.03 7.60
N MET A 12 20.51 -2.24 8.15
CA MET A 12 19.35 -3.00 8.63
C MET A 12 18.75 -2.37 9.89
N ASP A 13 19.52 -1.70 10.70
CA ASP A 13 19.00 -0.92 11.84
C ASP A 13 18.15 0.26 11.36
N ILE A 14 18.58 0.95 10.30
CA ILE A 14 17.79 2.02 9.68
C ILE A 14 16.49 1.45 9.09
N VAL A 15 16.55 0.30 8.41
CA VAL A 15 15.33 -0.39 7.92
C VAL A 15 14.35 -0.65 9.07
N THR A 16 14.85 -1.16 10.19
CA THR A 16 14.02 -1.44 11.38
C THR A 16 13.41 -0.18 11.95
N GLN A 17 14.18 0.90 12.07
CA GLN A 17 13.70 2.19 12.54
C GLN A 17 12.64 2.79 11.61
N MET A 18 12.86 2.77 10.29
CA MET A 18 11.90 3.31 9.32
C MET A 18 10.61 2.48 9.29
N LYS A 19 10.69 1.16 9.43
CA LYS A 19 9.50 0.30 9.57
C LYS A 19 8.72 0.61 10.86
N ALA A 20 9.42 0.76 11.98
CA ALA A 20 8.78 1.11 13.25
C ALA A 20 8.15 2.51 13.24
N ALA A 21 8.69 3.42 12.43
CA ALA A 21 8.16 4.76 12.22
C ALA A 21 7.09 4.83 11.10
N GLU A 22 6.66 3.67 10.57
CA GLU A 22 5.66 3.58 9.48
C GLU A 22 6.01 4.48 8.26
N GLN A 23 7.30 4.56 7.93
CA GLN A 23 7.77 5.34 6.79
C GLN A 23 7.87 4.47 5.54
N ALA A 24 7.35 4.99 4.42
CA ALA A 24 7.54 4.36 3.12
C ALA A 24 9.00 4.55 2.65
N PHE A 25 9.61 3.48 2.13
CA PHE A 25 10.92 3.52 1.50
C PHE A 25 11.10 2.36 0.52
N VAL A 26 12.18 2.40 -0.24
CA VAL A 26 12.60 1.27 -1.08
C VAL A 26 13.90 0.72 -0.55
N LEU A 27 13.99 -0.60 -0.46
CA LEU A 27 15.24 -1.33 -0.29
C LEU A 27 15.71 -1.82 -1.66
N ALA A 28 16.76 -1.19 -2.20
CA ALA A 28 17.40 -1.64 -3.43
C ALA A 28 18.58 -2.56 -3.10
N THR A 29 18.65 -3.74 -3.75
CA THR A 29 19.71 -4.73 -3.53
C THR A 29 20.34 -5.12 -4.86
N VAL A 30 21.66 -4.97 -5.00
CA VAL A 30 22.41 -5.52 -6.13
C VAL A 30 22.45 -7.04 -5.97
N VAL A 31 21.79 -7.77 -6.85
CA VAL A 31 21.66 -9.23 -6.77
C VAL A 31 22.71 -9.96 -7.63
N ARG A 32 23.13 -9.33 -8.72
CA ARG A 32 24.15 -9.90 -9.64
C ARG A 32 25.01 -8.78 -10.23
N THR A 33 26.28 -9.09 -10.45
CA THR A 33 27.19 -8.25 -11.21
C THR A 33 28.02 -9.09 -12.16
N VAL A 34 28.29 -8.55 -13.35
CA VAL A 34 29.16 -9.16 -14.35
C VAL A 34 30.20 -8.13 -14.76
N SER A 35 31.45 -8.53 -14.86
CA SER A 35 32.57 -7.65 -15.16
C SER A 35 32.85 -6.60 -14.04
N VAL A 36 33.45 -5.48 -14.39
CA VAL A 36 33.80 -4.42 -13.44
C VAL A 36 32.58 -3.50 -13.22
N THR A 37 32.11 -3.48 -12.00
CA THR A 37 30.96 -2.65 -11.56
C THR A 37 31.31 -1.81 -10.34
N ALA A 38 30.65 -0.64 -10.22
CA ALA A 38 30.87 0.26 -9.09
C ALA A 38 30.37 -0.32 -7.75
N ALA A 39 29.31 -1.13 -7.78
CA ALA A 39 28.80 -1.86 -6.62
C ALA A 39 28.96 -3.36 -6.83
N LYS A 40 28.98 -4.13 -5.75
CA LYS A 40 29.10 -5.58 -5.76
C LYS A 40 27.78 -6.23 -5.37
N ALA A 41 27.57 -7.49 -5.77
CA ALA A 41 26.44 -8.27 -5.33
C ALA A 41 26.35 -8.27 -3.79
N GLY A 42 25.13 -8.08 -3.25
CA GLY A 42 24.87 -7.88 -1.84
C GLY A 42 24.87 -6.41 -1.38
N ALA A 43 25.40 -5.48 -2.19
CA ALA A 43 25.29 -4.04 -1.90
C ALA A 43 23.82 -3.61 -1.84
N LYS A 44 23.50 -2.75 -0.89
CA LYS A 44 22.13 -2.27 -0.65
C LYS A 44 22.08 -0.75 -0.54
N ALA A 45 20.92 -0.19 -0.83
CA ALA A 45 20.60 1.21 -0.53
C ALA A 45 19.15 1.34 -0.07
N ILE A 46 18.91 2.29 0.85
CA ILE A 46 17.60 2.72 1.30
C ILE A 46 17.27 4.03 0.59
N ILE A 47 16.12 4.07 -0.07
CA ILE A 47 15.68 5.20 -0.91
C ILE A 47 14.33 5.69 -0.40
N ARG A 48 14.23 6.98 -0.06
CA ARG A 48 12.97 7.63 0.31
C ARG A 48 12.10 7.93 -0.91
N PRO A 49 10.79 8.25 -0.71
CA PRO A 49 9.88 8.62 -1.80
C PRO A 49 10.37 9.83 -2.63
N ASP A 50 11.08 10.76 -2.02
CA ASP A 50 11.69 11.92 -2.68
C ASP A 50 12.92 11.56 -3.55
N GLY A 51 13.36 10.30 -3.53
CA GLY A 51 14.55 9.81 -4.23
C GLY A 51 15.85 9.99 -3.44
N THR A 52 15.80 10.47 -2.21
CA THR A 52 16.98 10.58 -1.34
C THR A 52 17.48 9.19 -0.93
N ILE A 53 18.76 8.90 -1.17
CA ILE A 53 19.43 7.71 -0.63
C ILE A 53 19.86 8.01 0.81
N VAL A 54 19.18 7.36 1.76
CA VAL A 54 19.42 7.57 3.21
C VAL A 54 20.68 6.86 3.67
N ALA A 55 20.91 5.66 3.14
CA ALA A 55 22.03 4.81 3.49
C ALA A 55 22.39 3.85 2.36
N GLY A 56 23.62 3.40 2.34
CA GLY A 56 24.09 2.39 1.40
C GLY A 56 24.54 2.95 0.05
N TRP A 57 24.79 2.01 -0.89
CA TRP A 57 25.32 2.33 -2.22
C TRP A 57 24.95 1.25 -3.23
N ILE A 58 24.44 1.65 -4.39
CA ILE A 58 23.99 0.77 -5.49
C ILE A 58 24.69 1.03 -6.83
N GLY A 59 25.76 1.82 -6.83
CA GLY A 59 26.50 2.17 -8.03
C GLY A 59 26.36 3.64 -8.45
N GLY A 60 27.03 4.01 -9.53
CA GLY A 60 27.10 5.37 -10.06
C GLY A 60 25.92 5.74 -10.96
N GLY A 61 26.09 6.87 -11.69
CA GLY A 61 25.05 7.62 -12.41
C GLY A 61 23.99 6.79 -13.16
N CYS A 62 24.37 5.91 -14.08
CA CYS A 62 23.40 5.12 -14.87
C CYS A 62 22.55 4.19 -14.00
N ALA A 63 23.18 3.40 -13.12
CA ALA A 63 22.48 2.51 -12.20
C ALA A 63 21.59 3.30 -11.25
N ARG A 64 22.09 4.39 -10.66
CA ARG A 64 21.34 5.26 -9.76
C ARG A 64 20.07 5.81 -10.44
N GLY A 65 20.19 6.36 -11.65
CA GLY A 65 19.04 6.90 -12.39
C GLY A 65 17.95 5.86 -12.65
N ALA A 66 18.34 4.67 -13.11
CA ALA A 66 17.42 3.57 -13.37
C ALA A 66 16.71 3.09 -12.10
N VAL A 67 17.46 2.93 -11.00
CA VAL A 67 16.90 2.49 -9.71
C VAL A 67 15.98 3.54 -9.10
N LEU A 68 16.33 4.84 -9.13
CA LEU A 68 15.46 5.90 -8.62
C LEU A 68 14.14 6.00 -9.38
N LYS A 69 14.15 5.73 -10.70
CA LYS A 69 12.92 5.65 -11.48
C LYS A 69 12.08 4.45 -11.05
N ALA A 70 12.68 3.26 -10.95
CA ALA A 70 12.02 2.06 -10.50
C ALA A 70 11.49 2.19 -9.06
N ALA A 71 12.24 2.85 -8.17
CA ALA A 71 11.84 3.09 -6.78
C ALA A 71 10.56 3.94 -6.68
N ARG A 72 10.46 5.02 -7.46
CA ARG A 72 9.24 5.85 -7.49
C ARG A 72 8.02 5.06 -7.95
N GLU A 73 8.17 4.26 -9.00
CA GLU A 73 7.09 3.42 -9.52
C GLU A 73 6.72 2.31 -8.52
N ALA A 74 7.70 1.67 -7.86
CA ALA A 74 7.47 0.67 -6.84
C ALA A 74 6.71 1.20 -5.63
N LEU A 75 7.02 2.43 -5.19
CA LEU A 75 6.29 3.07 -4.10
C LEU A 75 4.87 3.48 -4.50
N ALA A 76 4.64 3.79 -5.77
CA ALA A 76 3.32 4.21 -6.25
C ALA A 76 2.32 3.05 -6.33
N ASP A 77 2.75 1.87 -6.78
CA ASP A 77 1.88 0.69 -6.96
C ASP A 77 2.10 -0.44 -5.95
N GLY A 78 3.19 -0.37 -5.15
CA GLY A 78 3.51 -1.38 -4.15
C GLY A 78 4.15 -2.65 -4.72
N GLU A 79 4.56 -2.65 -6.00
CA GLU A 79 5.11 -3.83 -6.67
C GLU A 79 6.64 -3.79 -6.72
N PRO A 80 7.33 -4.88 -6.38
CA PRO A 80 8.77 -4.97 -6.52
C PRO A 80 9.17 -5.02 -8.01
N ARG A 81 10.41 -4.60 -8.29
CA ARG A 81 10.93 -4.57 -9.66
C ARG A 81 12.35 -5.11 -9.74
N MET A 82 12.63 -5.77 -10.85
CA MET A 82 14.01 -6.10 -11.23
C MET A 82 14.49 -5.08 -12.27
N VAL A 83 15.64 -4.47 -12.03
CA VAL A 83 16.31 -3.55 -12.95
C VAL A 83 17.62 -4.18 -13.41
N SER A 84 17.81 -4.33 -14.70
CA SER A 84 19.05 -4.81 -15.29
C SER A 84 19.74 -3.64 -16.03
N VAL A 85 20.88 -3.23 -15.52
CA VAL A 85 21.71 -2.16 -16.09
C VAL A 85 22.81 -2.81 -16.91
N GLN A 86 22.79 -2.65 -18.22
CA GLN A 86 23.67 -3.37 -19.15
C GLN A 86 24.31 -2.44 -20.18
N PRO A 87 25.50 -2.78 -20.71
CA PRO A 87 26.08 -2.09 -21.87
C PRO A 87 25.18 -2.17 -23.09
N GLU A 88 25.28 -1.21 -23.99
CA GLU A 88 24.43 -1.16 -25.19
C GLU A 88 24.61 -2.35 -26.13
N ASP A 89 25.83 -2.85 -26.27
CA ASP A 89 26.12 -4.07 -27.03
C ASP A 89 25.37 -5.30 -26.48
N MET A 90 25.38 -5.48 -25.18
CA MET A 90 24.63 -6.56 -24.51
C MET A 90 23.10 -6.39 -24.65
N LEU A 91 22.58 -5.16 -24.56
CA LEU A 91 21.16 -4.89 -24.81
C LEU A 91 20.77 -5.24 -26.25
N ALA A 92 21.62 -4.91 -27.22
CA ALA A 92 21.39 -5.23 -28.62
C ALA A 92 21.40 -6.76 -28.85
N GLU A 93 22.33 -7.51 -28.26
CA GLU A 93 22.38 -8.97 -28.32
C GLU A 93 21.11 -9.61 -27.73
N LEU A 94 20.57 -9.03 -26.66
CA LEU A 94 19.31 -9.47 -26.05
C LEU A 94 18.08 -9.02 -26.86
N GLY A 95 18.23 -8.16 -27.85
CA GLY A 95 17.12 -7.59 -28.62
C GLY A 95 16.21 -6.69 -27.80
N VAL A 96 16.76 -5.97 -26.82
CA VAL A 96 16.03 -5.02 -25.97
C VAL A 96 16.65 -3.64 -26.02
N LYS A 97 15.85 -2.61 -25.70
CA LYS A 97 16.28 -1.21 -25.63
C LYS A 97 16.23 -0.70 -24.19
N PRO A 98 16.98 0.37 -23.85
CA PRO A 98 16.83 1.03 -22.56
C PRO A 98 15.37 1.49 -22.33
N GLY A 99 14.79 1.05 -21.22
CA GLY A 99 13.39 1.30 -20.87
C GLY A 99 12.45 0.14 -21.15
N ASP A 100 12.85 -0.84 -21.94
CA ASP A 100 12.03 -2.02 -22.22
C ASP A 100 11.77 -2.85 -20.96
N HIS A 101 10.62 -3.50 -20.97
CA HIS A 101 10.19 -4.47 -19.97
C HIS A 101 10.02 -5.85 -20.62
N ARG A 102 10.76 -6.85 -20.12
CA ARG A 102 10.62 -8.22 -20.59
C ARG A 102 10.84 -9.20 -19.43
N ASP A 103 9.95 -10.16 -19.27
CA ASP A 103 10.00 -11.21 -18.23
C ASP A 103 10.18 -10.65 -16.81
N GLY A 104 9.48 -9.56 -16.49
CA GLY A 104 9.55 -8.91 -15.17
C GLY A 104 10.81 -8.06 -14.94
N VAL A 105 11.70 -7.96 -15.93
CA VAL A 105 12.94 -7.18 -15.85
C VAL A 105 12.84 -5.90 -16.67
N ARG A 106 13.19 -4.78 -16.05
CA ARG A 106 13.37 -3.50 -16.74
C ARG A 106 14.83 -3.34 -17.15
N PHE A 107 15.07 -3.05 -18.41
CA PHE A 107 16.41 -2.84 -18.94
C PHE A 107 16.80 -1.36 -18.95
N ALA A 108 18.06 -1.08 -18.60
CA ALA A 108 18.64 0.25 -18.62
C ALA A 108 20.05 0.21 -19.20
N SER A 109 20.44 1.28 -19.90
CA SER A 109 21.78 1.38 -20.49
C SER A 109 22.84 1.71 -19.45
N ASN A 110 23.97 1.02 -19.50
CA ASN A 110 25.19 1.37 -18.82
C ASN A 110 26.16 2.05 -19.80
N MET A 111 26.25 3.36 -19.73
CA MET A 111 27.17 4.17 -20.57
C MET A 111 28.58 4.25 -19.96
N CYS A 112 28.86 3.51 -18.90
CA CYS A 112 30.18 3.54 -18.26
C CYS A 112 31.22 2.78 -19.09
N PRO A 113 32.46 3.29 -19.25
CA PRO A 113 33.53 2.59 -19.97
C PRO A 113 33.85 1.20 -19.45
N SER A 114 33.53 0.92 -18.18
CA SER A 114 33.76 -0.41 -17.56
C SER A 114 32.88 -1.53 -18.15
N LYS A 115 31.82 -1.18 -18.89
CA LYS A 115 30.90 -2.12 -19.54
C LYS A 115 30.35 -3.24 -18.61
N GLY A 116 30.28 -2.99 -17.32
CA GLY A 116 29.78 -3.95 -16.36
C GLY A 116 28.25 -4.05 -16.40
N THR A 117 27.72 -5.22 -16.10
CA THR A 117 26.30 -5.47 -15.93
C THR A 117 25.95 -5.54 -14.45
N MET A 118 24.83 -4.96 -14.06
CA MET A 118 24.28 -5.07 -12.70
C MET A 118 22.78 -5.34 -12.76
N ASP A 119 22.35 -6.36 -12.02
CA ASP A 119 20.93 -6.60 -11.76
C ASP A 119 20.63 -6.18 -10.32
N ILE A 120 19.58 -5.39 -10.18
CA ILE A 120 19.20 -4.75 -8.92
C ILE A 120 17.74 -5.03 -8.64
N PHE A 121 17.46 -5.66 -7.50
CA PHE A 121 16.12 -5.84 -7.00
C PHE A 121 15.70 -4.59 -6.22
N VAL A 122 14.53 -4.05 -6.56
CA VAL A 122 13.96 -2.82 -6.02
C VAL A 122 12.67 -3.19 -5.30
N GLU A 123 12.74 -3.24 -3.98
CA GLU A 123 11.66 -3.71 -3.11
C GLU A 123 11.03 -2.54 -2.35
N PRO A 124 9.73 -2.22 -2.57
CA PRO A 124 9.04 -1.21 -1.80
C PRO A 124 8.68 -1.75 -0.41
N VAL A 125 8.97 -0.97 0.61
CA VAL A 125 8.51 -1.19 1.98
C VAL A 125 7.52 -0.09 2.31
N LEU A 126 6.25 -0.46 2.34
CA LEU A 126 5.14 0.46 2.58
C LEU A 126 4.68 0.36 4.04
N PRO A 127 4.14 1.46 4.61
CA PRO A 127 3.50 1.41 5.91
C PRO A 127 2.29 0.47 5.88
N HIS A 128 1.82 0.06 7.05
CA HIS A 128 0.61 -0.73 7.15
C HIS A 128 -0.58 0.01 6.54
N PRO A 129 -1.44 -0.65 5.74
CA PRO A 129 -2.63 0.00 5.20
C PRO A 129 -3.53 0.47 6.35
N SER A 130 -4.13 1.65 6.21
CA SER A 130 -4.98 2.25 7.25
C SER A 130 -6.44 1.83 7.07
N LEU A 131 -7.04 1.26 8.10
CA LEU A 131 -8.49 1.03 8.18
C LEU A 131 -9.09 1.96 9.22
N VAL A 132 -9.93 2.89 8.76
CA VAL A 132 -10.68 3.81 9.61
C VAL A 132 -12.11 3.28 9.75
N ILE A 133 -12.53 3.00 10.97
CA ILE A 133 -13.84 2.49 11.30
C ILE A 133 -14.60 3.59 12.05
N LEU A 134 -15.73 4.01 11.49
CA LEU A 134 -16.60 5.03 12.10
C LEU A 134 -17.80 4.35 12.75
N GLY A 135 -17.85 4.36 14.07
CA GLY A 135 -18.81 3.67 14.91
C GLY A 135 -18.20 2.54 15.71
N ALA A 136 -18.92 2.07 16.73
CA ALA A 136 -18.52 0.99 17.63
C ALA A 136 -19.60 -0.09 17.73
N SER A 137 -20.23 -0.44 16.60
CA SER A 137 -21.18 -1.55 16.52
C SER A 137 -20.48 -2.90 16.72
N PRO A 138 -21.20 -4.00 17.01
CA PRO A 138 -20.58 -5.33 17.05
C PRO A 138 -19.80 -5.68 15.79
N VAL A 139 -20.26 -5.26 14.60
CA VAL A 139 -19.54 -5.42 13.35
C VAL A 139 -18.25 -4.57 13.33
N ALA A 140 -18.30 -3.32 13.80
CA ALA A 140 -17.12 -2.47 13.90
C ALA A 140 -16.04 -3.09 14.81
N MET A 141 -16.46 -3.66 15.93
CA MET A 141 -15.59 -4.32 16.90
C MET A 141 -14.92 -5.58 16.31
N SER A 142 -15.70 -6.45 15.70
CA SER A 142 -15.17 -7.63 14.99
C SER A 142 -14.25 -7.25 13.85
N LEU A 143 -14.61 -6.19 13.09
CA LEU A 143 -13.80 -5.69 11.98
C LEU A 143 -12.45 -5.17 12.46
N ALA A 144 -12.42 -4.42 13.56
CA ALA A 144 -11.19 -3.92 14.15
C ALA A 144 -10.24 -5.06 14.55
N ALA A 145 -10.76 -6.04 15.30
CA ALA A 145 -9.98 -7.19 15.77
C ALA A 145 -9.40 -8.02 14.61
N GLN A 146 -10.22 -8.33 13.59
CA GLN A 146 -9.79 -9.11 12.43
C GLN A 146 -8.81 -8.33 11.53
N ALA A 147 -9.01 -7.02 11.35
CA ALA A 147 -8.16 -6.18 10.53
C ALA A 147 -6.73 -6.10 11.08
N ARG A 148 -6.55 -6.00 12.40
CA ARG A 148 -5.23 -6.00 13.03
C ARG A 148 -4.47 -7.31 12.76
N GLN A 149 -5.15 -8.44 12.78
CA GLN A 149 -4.52 -9.73 12.43
C GLN A 149 -4.04 -9.78 10.98
N LEU A 150 -4.68 -9.00 10.09
CA LEU A 150 -4.28 -8.85 8.68
C LEU A 150 -3.27 -7.72 8.44
N GLY A 151 -2.73 -7.11 9.52
CA GLY A 151 -1.70 -6.08 9.44
C GLY A 151 -2.21 -4.70 9.00
N TYR A 152 -3.45 -4.35 9.33
CA TYR A 152 -3.95 -2.99 9.17
C TYR A 152 -3.60 -2.16 10.41
N HIS A 153 -3.25 -0.88 10.20
CA HIS A 153 -3.33 0.13 11.24
C HIS A 153 -4.79 0.53 11.41
N VAL A 154 -5.39 0.20 12.55
CA VAL A 154 -6.82 0.40 12.81
C VAL A 154 -7.05 1.67 13.60
N THR A 155 -7.80 2.60 13.04
CA THR A 155 -8.38 3.76 13.73
C THR A 155 -9.86 3.53 13.95
N LEU A 156 -10.33 3.59 15.20
CA LEU A 156 -11.74 3.51 15.55
C LEU A 156 -12.21 4.88 16.07
N ALA A 157 -13.23 5.43 15.44
CA ALA A 157 -13.82 6.71 15.82
C ALA A 157 -15.31 6.53 16.14
N ALA A 158 -15.71 6.89 17.38
CA ALA A 158 -17.08 6.75 17.86
C ALA A 158 -17.36 7.72 19.02
N PRO A 159 -18.63 7.96 19.37
CA PRO A 159 -18.96 8.71 20.60
C PRO A 159 -18.27 8.10 21.82
N SER A 160 -17.85 8.95 22.79
CA SER A 160 -17.06 8.54 23.95
C SER A 160 -17.67 7.39 24.75
N GLY A 161 -18.99 7.39 24.92
CA GLY A 161 -19.70 6.33 25.63
C GLY A 161 -19.64 4.96 24.95
N ASP A 162 -19.38 4.92 23.63
CA ASP A 162 -19.28 3.71 22.84
C ASP A 162 -17.83 3.15 22.81
N LEU A 163 -16.85 4.00 23.13
CA LEU A 163 -15.43 3.63 23.17
C LEU A 163 -15.01 2.91 24.44
N ALA A 164 -15.80 2.96 25.50
CA ALA A 164 -15.48 2.33 26.80
C ALA A 164 -15.25 0.81 26.71
N ALA A 165 -15.86 0.15 25.74
CA ALA A 165 -15.68 -1.25 25.44
C ALA A 165 -14.83 -1.47 24.17
N ALA A 166 -14.13 -0.42 23.72
CA ALA A 166 -13.40 -0.45 22.48
C ALA A 166 -12.22 -1.42 22.59
N PRO A 167 -12.11 -2.29 21.63
CA PRO A 167 -11.05 -3.28 21.61
C PRO A 167 -9.80 -2.73 20.96
N ASP A 168 -8.95 -3.57 20.66
CA ASP A 168 -7.77 -3.61 19.83
C ASP A 168 -7.73 -2.65 18.61
N ALA A 169 -7.82 -1.34 18.80
CA ALA A 169 -7.51 -0.34 17.81
C ALA A 169 -6.16 0.33 18.12
N ASP A 170 -5.41 0.67 17.09
CA ASP A 170 -4.12 1.35 17.27
C ASP A 170 -4.33 2.84 17.61
N THR A 171 -5.46 3.40 17.16
CA THR A 171 -5.86 4.78 17.45
C THR A 171 -7.36 4.84 17.78
N LEU A 172 -7.72 5.51 18.89
CA LEU A 172 -9.10 5.79 19.26
C LEU A 172 -9.37 7.28 19.12
N ILE A 173 -10.48 7.63 18.48
CA ILE A 173 -10.92 9.02 18.30
C ILE A 173 -12.33 9.19 18.88
N GLU A 174 -12.48 10.13 19.81
CA GLU A 174 -13.78 10.50 20.35
C GLU A 174 -14.57 11.32 19.32
N GLY A 175 -15.77 10.87 18.99
CA GLY A 175 -16.61 11.45 17.94
C GLY A 175 -16.13 11.09 16.53
N PHE A 176 -16.55 11.91 15.55
CA PHE A 176 -16.25 11.71 14.14
C PHE A 176 -15.39 12.85 13.54
N ALA A 177 -14.82 13.71 14.37
CA ALA A 177 -13.87 14.73 13.94
C ALA A 177 -12.50 14.06 13.73
N LEU A 178 -12.28 13.55 12.52
CA LEU A 178 -11.05 12.88 12.15
C LEU A 178 -9.96 13.93 11.92
N GLY A 179 -9.02 14.04 12.86
CA GLY A 179 -7.83 14.87 12.73
C GLY A 179 -6.79 14.32 11.75
N GLU A 180 -5.52 14.49 12.09
CA GLU A 180 -4.45 13.86 11.34
C GLU A 180 -4.52 12.33 11.50
N LEU A 181 -4.69 11.64 10.38
CA LEU A 181 -4.73 10.18 10.32
C LEU A 181 -3.42 9.63 9.76
N HIS A 182 -3.14 8.38 10.07
CA HIS A 182 -1.99 7.66 9.54
C HIS A 182 -1.88 7.80 8.00
N GLN A 183 -0.69 8.21 7.52
CA GLN A 183 -0.44 8.46 6.10
C GLN A 183 -0.14 7.16 5.36
N ALA A 184 -1.18 6.41 5.01
CA ALA A 184 -1.10 5.18 4.24
C ALA A 184 -2.30 5.06 3.31
N ARG A 185 -2.30 4.04 2.44
CA ARG A 185 -3.49 3.71 1.64
C ARG A 185 -4.66 3.45 2.58
N ARG A 186 -5.71 4.27 2.47
CA ARG A 186 -6.81 4.33 3.42
C ARG A 186 -8.04 3.60 2.91
N PHE A 187 -8.67 2.85 3.83
CA PHE A 187 -9.98 2.20 3.66
C PHE A 187 -10.88 2.69 4.79
N ILE A 188 -12.12 3.04 4.50
CA ILE A 188 -13.05 3.60 5.49
C ILE A 188 -14.31 2.75 5.53
N VAL A 189 -14.73 2.38 6.73
CA VAL A 189 -15.98 1.63 6.96
C VAL A 189 -16.82 2.35 8.00
N ILE A 190 -18.07 2.68 7.64
CA ILE A 190 -19.04 3.32 8.53
C ILE A 190 -19.95 2.24 9.09
N SER A 191 -19.93 2.04 10.42
CA SER A 191 -20.69 1.01 11.14
C SER A 191 -21.27 1.53 12.47
N THR A 192 -22.11 2.55 12.37
CA THR A 192 -22.66 3.36 13.46
C THR A 192 -23.97 2.82 14.06
N GLN A 193 -24.64 1.89 13.40
CA GLN A 193 -25.98 1.38 13.79
C GLN A 193 -27.04 2.49 14.01
N GLY A 194 -26.98 3.55 13.22
CA GLY A 194 -27.96 4.65 13.34
C GLY A 194 -27.52 5.80 14.25
N ARG A 195 -26.43 5.61 15.01
CA ARG A 195 -25.92 6.62 15.93
C ARG A 195 -24.91 7.54 15.24
N GLY A 196 -25.39 8.51 14.48
CA GLY A 196 -24.54 9.48 13.80
C GLY A 196 -24.16 9.11 12.36
N ASP A 197 -24.95 8.28 11.67
CA ASP A 197 -24.70 7.87 10.28
C ASP A 197 -24.35 9.03 9.34
N GLU A 198 -25.11 10.12 9.41
CA GLU A 198 -24.92 11.28 8.54
C GLU A 198 -23.59 11.99 8.84
N VAL A 199 -23.28 12.21 10.11
CA VAL A 199 -22.02 12.87 10.52
C VAL A 199 -20.82 12.01 10.16
N ALA A 200 -20.92 10.70 10.39
CA ALA A 200 -19.86 9.75 10.05
C ALA A 200 -19.64 9.66 8.53
N LEU A 201 -20.71 9.65 7.72
CA LEU A 201 -20.59 9.67 6.25
C LEU A 201 -19.94 10.97 5.75
N ARG A 202 -20.32 12.13 6.29
CA ARG A 202 -19.69 13.41 5.94
C ARG A 202 -18.19 13.40 6.28
N ALA A 203 -17.84 12.90 7.46
CA ALA A 203 -16.44 12.78 7.88
C ALA A 203 -15.64 11.84 6.98
N ALA A 204 -16.21 10.70 6.62
CA ALA A 204 -15.59 9.75 5.70
C ALA A 204 -15.36 10.33 4.30
N LEU A 205 -16.34 11.05 3.76
CA LEU A 205 -16.31 11.63 2.40
C LEU A 205 -15.37 12.84 2.29
N ALA A 206 -15.02 13.48 3.41
CA ALA A 206 -14.03 14.55 3.46
C ALA A 206 -12.59 14.05 3.32
N LEU A 207 -12.35 12.74 3.40
CA LEU A 207 -11.04 12.12 3.32
C LEU A 207 -10.81 11.49 1.95
N GLU A 208 -9.54 11.51 1.51
CA GLU A 208 -9.10 10.66 0.42
C GLU A 208 -9.01 9.21 0.91
N ALA A 209 -9.71 8.30 0.22
CA ALA A 209 -9.69 6.88 0.52
C ALA A 209 -9.88 6.06 -0.76
N GLY A 210 -9.20 4.92 -0.84
CA GLY A 210 -9.35 3.97 -1.93
C GLY A 210 -10.64 3.15 -1.85
N TYR A 211 -11.32 3.19 -0.69
CA TYR A 211 -12.54 2.45 -0.43
C TYR A 211 -13.33 3.12 0.69
N VAL A 212 -14.62 3.35 0.48
CA VAL A 212 -15.55 3.85 1.49
C VAL A 212 -16.79 2.96 1.47
N ALA A 213 -17.16 2.37 2.60
CA ALA A 213 -18.34 1.52 2.67
C ALA A 213 -19.20 1.79 3.91
N PHE A 214 -20.48 1.56 3.76
CA PHE A 214 -21.49 1.76 4.81
C PHE A 214 -22.14 0.43 5.18
N VAL A 215 -22.08 0.09 6.46
CA VAL A 215 -22.74 -1.10 7.02
C VAL A 215 -24.21 -0.78 7.26
N GLY A 216 -25.02 -1.12 6.31
CA GLY A 216 -26.45 -0.88 6.32
C GLY A 216 -27.12 -1.32 5.04
N SER A 217 -28.46 -1.42 5.05
CA SER A 217 -29.22 -1.81 3.88
C SER A 217 -29.17 -0.75 2.77
N ARG A 218 -29.35 -1.19 1.52
CA ARG A 218 -29.50 -0.27 0.36
C ARG A 218 -30.57 0.79 0.59
N ARG A 219 -31.70 0.41 1.20
CA ARG A 219 -32.79 1.33 1.53
C ARG A 219 -32.34 2.42 2.53
N LYS A 220 -31.56 2.02 3.56
CA LYS A 220 -31.04 2.98 4.53
C LYS A 220 -30.06 3.95 3.88
N MET A 221 -29.16 3.44 3.04
CA MET A 221 -28.21 4.28 2.32
C MET A 221 -28.91 5.26 1.36
N ALA A 222 -29.96 4.83 0.66
CA ALA A 222 -30.75 5.71 -0.22
C ALA A 222 -31.36 6.89 0.56
N ALA A 223 -31.96 6.63 1.71
CA ALA A 223 -32.55 7.67 2.55
C ALA A 223 -31.47 8.63 3.13
N LEU A 224 -30.27 8.12 3.45
CA LEU A 224 -29.15 8.94 3.88
C LEU A 224 -28.59 9.78 2.74
N ARG A 225 -28.55 9.23 1.53
CA ARG A 225 -28.11 9.92 0.32
C ARG A 225 -28.97 11.18 0.07
N GLU A 226 -30.27 11.05 0.08
CA GLU A 226 -31.20 12.20 -0.10
C GLU A 226 -30.93 13.32 0.90
N LYS A 227 -30.70 12.97 2.17
CA LYS A 227 -30.37 13.95 3.22
C LYS A 227 -29.02 14.62 3.01
N LEU A 228 -28.01 13.84 2.61
CA LEU A 228 -26.66 14.33 2.40
C LEU A 228 -26.57 15.24 1.18
N GLU A 229 -27.27 14.91 0.10
CA GLU A 229 -27.38 15.74 -1.11
C GLU A 229 -28.12 17.06 -0.80
N ALA A 230 -29.24 17.00 -0.07
CA ALA A 230 -29.94 18.19 0.40
C ALA A 230 -29.07 19.05 1.32
N GLY A 231 -28.12 18.44 2.04
CA GLY A 231 -27.12 19.11 2.88
C GLY A 231 -25.82 19.50 2.17
N GLY A 232 -25.80 19.48 0.80
CA GLY A 232 -24.70 19.99 -0.02
C GLY A 232 -23.56 19.02 -0.27
N VAL A 233 -23.71 17.71 0.00
CA VAL A 233 -22.72 16.70 -0.40
C VAL A 233 -22.90 16.38 -1.87
N ALA A 234 -21.81 16.42 -2.65
CA ALA A 234 -21.85 16.13 -4.08
C ALA A 234 -22.28 14.67 -4.35
N ALA A 235 -23.11 14.46 -5.36
CA ALA A 235 -23.60 13.14 -5.74
C ALA A 235 -22.46 12.17 -6.10
N GLU A 236 -21.44 12.68 -6.79
CA GLU A 236 -20.25 11.91 -7.18
C GLU A 236 -19.43 11.40 -5.97
N ALA A 237 -19.45 12.13 -4.87
CA ALA A 237 -18.82 11.68 -3.63
C ALA A 237 -19.62 10.52 -3.01
N LEU A 238 -20.94 10.59 -3.06
CA LEU A 238 -21.85 9.54 -2.56
C LEU A 238 -21.84 8.28 -3.43
N ASP A 239 -21.58 8.40 -4.74
CA ASP A 239 -21.46 7.26 -5.65
C ASP A 239 -20.26 6.37 -5.31
N ARG A 240 -19.27 6.89 -4.61
CA ARG A 240 -18.11 6.12 -4.13
C ARG A 240 -18.40 5.28 -2.90
N VAL A 241 -19.55 5.51 -2.23
CA VAL A 241 -19.91 4.79 -1.01
C VAL A 241 -20.55 3.46 -1.36
N LYS A 242 -19.89 2.37 -1.02
CA LYS A 242 -20.39 1.03 -1.19
C LYS A 242 -21.39 0.68 -0.08
N ALA A 243 -22.59 0.29 -0.44
CA ALA A 243 -23.64 -0.13 0.50
C ALA A 243 -24.57 -1.18 -0.13
N PRO A 244 -24.77 -2.32 0.52
CA PRO A 244 -24.16 -2.77 1.77
C PRO A 244 -22.64 -2.94 1.68
N ALA A 245 -21.92 -2.74 2.79
CA ALA A 245 -20.50 -3.03 2.90
C ALA A 245 -20.26 -4.54 2.88
N GLY A 246 -19.18 -4.96 2.21
CA GLY A 246 -18.74 -6.34 2.14
C GLY A 246 -19.28 -7.11 0.92
N LEU A 247 -18.68 -8.27 0.68
CA LEU A 247 -19.13 -9.20 -0.35
C LEU A 247 -20.44 -9.88 0.10
N ASP A 248 -21.29 -10.21 -0.85
CA ASP A 248 -22.51 -10.97 -0.58
C ASP A 248 -22.16 -12.46 -0.37
N LEU A 249 -21.86 -12.80 0.89
CA LEU A 249 -21.52 -14.15 1.33
C LEU A 249 -22.69 -14.82 2.08
N GLY A 250 -23.83 -14.15 2.20
CA GLY A 250 -24.91 -14.59 3.08
C GLY A 250 -24.56 -14.42 4.56
N ALA A 251 -23.64 -13.54 4.92
CA ALA A 251 -23.17 -13.29 6.28
C ALA A 251 -24.28 -12.78 7.19
N ILE A 252 -24.38 -13.34 8.40
CA ILE A 252 -25.43 -13.04 9.40
C ILE A 252 -24.81 -12.48 10.67
N THR A 253 -23.75 -13.12 11.19
CA THR A 253 -23.13 -12.68 12.44
C THR A 253 -22.20 -11.47 12.23
N PRO A 254 -21.94 -10.68 13.28
CA PRO A 254 -20.99 -9.56 13.19
C PRO A 254 -19.62 -9.98 12.66
N GLU A 255 -19.13 -11.15 13.04
CA GLU A 255 -17.84 -11.71 12.63
C GLU A 255 -17.83 -12.06 11.14
N GLU A 256 -18.89 -12.66 10.63
CA GLU A 256 -19.05 -12.99 9.21
C GLU A 256 -19.17 -11.74 8.34
N ILE A 257 -19.92 -10.73 8.82
CA ILE A 257 -20.04 -9.43 8.14
C ILE A 257 -18.66 -8.73 8.10
N ALA A 258 -17.93 -8.73 9.21
CA ALA A 258 -16.58 -8.19 9.27
C ALA A 258 -15.63 -8.90 8.29
N MET A 259 -15.69 -10.21 8.22
CA MET A 259 -14.92 -11.01 7.28
C MET A 259 -15.28 -10.67 5.83
N SER A 260 -16.57 -10.53 5.50
CA SER A 260 -17.01 -10.16 4.15
C SER A 260 -16.49 -8.78 3.72
N ILE A 261 -16.45 -7.83 4.65
CA ILE A 261 -15.89 -6.48 4.44
C ILE A 261 -14.39 -6.56 4.19
N LEU A 262 -13.65 -7.33 5.01
CA LEU A 262 -12.20 -7.49 4.81
C LEU A 262 -11.85 -8.22 3.52
N ALA A 263 -12.67 -9.19 3.11
CA ALA A 263 -12.51 -9.84 1.81
C ALA A 263 -12.68 -8.84 0.67
N GLU A 264 -13.67 -7.96 0.73
CA GLU A 264 -13.89 -6.90 -0.25
C GLU A 264 -12.75 -5.87 -0.26
N ILE A 265 -12.31 -5.39 0.91
CA ILE A 265 -11.15 -4.50 1.04
C ILE A 265 -9.89 -5.17 0.46
N THR A 266 -9.73 -6.48 0.65
CA THR A 266 -8.60 -7.23 0.10
C THR A 266 -8.62 -7.23 -1.43
N ILE A 267 -9.78 -7.39 -2.06
CA ILE A 267 -9.93 -7.28 -3.52
C ILE A 267 -9.51 -5.89 -3.99
N GLU A 268 -10.02 -4.83 -3.34
CA GLU A 268 -9.67 -3.45 -3.69
C GLU A 268 -8.18 -3.15 -3.49
N ARG A 269 -7.59 -3.66 -2.41
CA ARG A 269 -6.16 -3.51 -2.12
C ARG A 269 -5.28 -4.20 -3.16
N ARG A 270 -5.71 -5.38 -3.63
CA ARG A 270 -4.97 -6.22 -4.57
C ARG A 270 -5.33 -5.97 -6.04
N ARG A 271 -6.27 -5.06 -6.30
CA ARG A 271 -6.64 -4.69 -7.67
C ARG A 271 -5.42 -4.09 -8.39
N GLY A 272 -5.04 -4.70 -9.51
CA GLY A 272 -3.85 -4.34 -10.27
C GLY A 272 -2.56 -5.05 -9.85
N GLN A 273 -2.52 -5.70 -8.68
CA GLN A 273 -1.35 -6.47 -8.22
C GLN A 273 -1.27 -7.89 -8.80
N ARG A 274 -2.40 -8.45 -9.23
CA ARG A 274 -2.40 -9.67 -10.04
C ARG A 274 -2.26 -9.22 -11.50
N GLY A 275 -1.05 -9.28 -12.05
CA GLY A 275 -0.86 -9.21 -13.50
C GLY A 275 -1.84 -10.18 -14.13
N THR A 276 -2.52 -9.75 -15.18
CA THR A 276 -3.26 -10.68 -16.05
C THR A 276 -2.26 -11.74 -16.45
N ALA A 277 -2.39 -12.96 -15.89
CA ALA A 277 -1.69 -14.10 -16.44
C ALA A 277 -1.98 -14.07 -17.95
N PRO A 278 -0.97 -14.23 -18.83
CA PRO A 278 -1.25 -14.37 -20.25
C PRO A 278 -2.28 -15.48 -20.38
N ALA A 279 -3.38 -15.20 -21.08
CA ALA A 279 -4.37 -16.20 -21.39
C ALA A 279 -3.61 -17.40 -21.97
N THR A 280 -3.62 -18.53 -21.27
CA THR A 280 -3.17 -19.78 -21.83
C THR A 280 -4.06 -20.05 -23.01
N ASN A 281 -3.48 -19.93 -24.20
CA ASN A 281 -4.14 -20.26 -25.44
C ASN A 281 -4.25 -21.79 -25.45
N ASP A 282 -5.26 -22.35 -24.76
CA ASP A 282 -5.68 -23.75 -24.91
C ASP A 282 -6.49 -23.85 -26.22
N GLY A 283 -5.78 -23.78 -27.31
CA GLY A 283 -6.24 -24.10 -28.64
C GLY A 283 -5.23 -25.02 -29.28
N ASP A 284 -5.54 -26.27 -29.26
CA ASP A 284 -5.26 -27.34 -30.21
C ASP A 284 -4.87 -28.67 -29.53
N ALA A 285 -5.85 -29.53 -29.39
CA ALA A 285 -5.74 -30.96 -29.60
C ALA A 285 -7.10 -31.52 -30.04
#